data_d29e47e8933edf384d0d8441e9b0c2b9
#
_entry.id   d29e47e8933edf384d0d8441e9b0c2b9
#
_cell.length_a   1.000
_cell.length_b   1.000
_cell.length_c   1.000
_cell.angle_alpha   90.00
_cell.angle_beta   90.00
_cell.angle_gamma   90.00
#
_symmetry.space_group_name_H-M   'P 1'
#
loop_
_entity.id
_entity.type
_entity.pdbx_description
1 polymer ?
#
loop_
_entity_poly.entity_id
_entity_poly.type
_entity_poly.pdbx_seq_one_letter_code
_entity_poly.pdbx_strand_id
1 'polypeptide(L)'
;YLVGCIHCMNCSRTKQTRRKEMQMEKRTDMRAEALDTLIDIERNKKLSHIAIGETLMRNQFEKKADRAFYTRLCEGVTERKIYLDYILDHYSKTPMKKCKPLIRSLLRMGAYQILFMDVRDAAACSEAVSLAKKRGFGRLSGFVNGVLRTLVREKENLPVPDKKDDVKYVSITYSVPEWLSKLIIEQYGKESAEKIFASFLEARPLTIRTNLSKTTPEELEKELEEAGVKVEKGNYLPYAFTISNLNYLGKIAAFRQGKFAVQDESSQLAVAIADIN
;
A
#
# COMPACT_ATOMS: atom_id res chain seq x y z
N TYR A 1 -37.24 47.58 -24.12
CA TYR A 1 -36.02 47.53 -23.26
C TYR A 1 -36.07 46.37 -22.31
N LEU A 2 -35.82 45.12 -22.77
CA LEU A 2 -35.62 43.95 -21.88
C LEU A 2 -35.03 42.73 -22.64
N VAL A 3 -33.99 42.93 -23.45
CA VAL A 3 -33.34 41.84 -24.20
C VAL A 3 -31.85 41.72 -23.89
N GLY A 4 -31.30 42.55 -22.99
CA GLY A 4 -29.86 42.66 -22.74
C GLY A 4 -29.28 41.74 -21.63
N CYS A 5 -30.08 41.00 -20.84
CA CYS A 5 -29.60 40.37 -19.58
C CYS A 5 -29.42 38.84 -19.62
N ILE A 6 -29.96 38.16 -20.64
CA ILE A 6 -29.92 36.69 -20.70
C ILE A 6 -28.58 36.16 -21.27
N HIS A 7 -27.91 36.96 -22.10
CA HIS A 7 -26.64 36.52 -22.72
C HIS A 7 -25.43 36.58 -21.77
N CYS A 8 -25.48 37.44 -20.75
CA CYS A 8 -24.38 37.57 -19.77
C CYS A 8 -24.40 36.48 -18.68
N MET A 9 -25.58 35.97 -18.31
CA MET A 9 -25.71 34.88 -17.30
C MET A 9 -25.29 33.51 -17.84
N ASN A 10 -25.45 33.24 -19.13
CA ASN A 10 -25.00 31.99 -19.74
C ASN A 10 -23.50 31.96 -19.96
N CYS A 11 -22.84 33.08 -20.17
CA CYS A 11 -21.38 33.14 -20.33
C CYS A 11 -20.61 32.93 -19.02
N SER A 12 -21.19 33.37 -17.89
CA SER A 12 -20.58 33.14 -16.57
C SER A 12 -20.79 31.72 -16.07
N ARG A 13 -21.94 31.09 -16.34
CA ARG A 13 -22.20 29.68 -16.05
C ARG A 13 -21.28 28.74 -16.84
N THR A 14 -21.08 28.99 -18.12
CA THR A 14 -20.17 28.18 -18.97
C THR A 14 -18.70 28.31 -18.54
N LYS A 15 -18.26 29.50 -18.11
CA LYS A 15 -16.91 29.72 -17.61
C LYS A 15 -16.68 29.04 -16.24
N GLN A 16 -17.69 29.03 -15.39
CA GLN A 16 -17.61 28.39 -14.06
C GLN A 16 -17.71 26.85 -14.16
N THR A 17 -18.51 26.35 -15.10
CA THR A 17 -18.60 24.92 -15.42
C THR A 17 -17.30 24.43 -16.07
N ARG A 18 -16.75 25.13 -17.06
CA ARG A 18 -15.43 24.84 -17.64
C ARG A 18 -14.27 24.94 -16.63
N ARG A 19 -14.31 25.90 -15.67
CA ARG A 19 -13.32 25.94 -14.59
C ARG A 19 -13.46 24.75 -13.64
N LYS A 20 -14.68 24.32 -13.32
CA LYS A 20 -14.90 23.10 -12.53
C LYS A 20 -14.51 21.84 -13.29
N GLU A 21 -14.80 21.75 -14.57
CA GLU A 21 -14.38 20.67 -15.45
C GLU A 21 -12.84 20.64 -15.61
N MET A 22 -12.20 21.79 -15.82
CA MET A 22 -10.72 21.90 -15.85
C MET A 22 -10.05 21.63 -14.50
N GLN A 23 -10.76 21.86 -13.36
CA GLN A 23 -10.28 21.45 -12.04
C GLN A 23 -10.49 19.96 -11.76
N MET A 24 -11.49 19.32 -12.39
CA MET A 24 -11.72 17.87 -12.33
C MET A 24 -10.76 17.08 -13.23
N GLU A 25 -10.12 17.69 -14.24
CA GLU A 25 -9.18 17.02 -15.15
C GLU A 25 -7.72 16.96 -14.63
N LYS A 26 -7.42 17.56 -13.50
CA LYS A 26 -6.08 17.45 -12.91
C LYS A 26 -5.98 16.14 -12.14
N ARG A 27 -5.73 15.05 -12.91
CA ARG A 27 -5.48 13.72 -12.36
C ARG A 27 -4.48 13.79 -11.20
N THR A 28 -4.85 13.27 -10.06
CA THR A 28 -3.99 13.24 -8.88
C THR A 28 -2.74 12.41 -9.16
N ASP A 29 -1.57 12.98 -8.88
CA ASP A 29 -0.30 12.25 -9.01
C ASP A 29 -0.15 11.28 -7.82
N MET A 30 -0.57 10.03 -8.01
CA MET A 30 -0.54 9.00 -6.95
C MET A 30 0.86 8.71 -6.42
N ARG A 31 1.91 8.98 -7.21
CA ARG A 31 3.29 8.88 -6.70
C ARG A 31 3.64 10.02 -5.77
N ALA A 32 3.14 11.22 -6.04
CA ALA A 32 3.32 12.36 -5.14
C ALA A 32 2.56 12.14 -3.82
N GLU A 33 1.32 11.64 -3.88
CA GLU A 33 0.55 11.26 -2.68
C GLU A 33 1.25 10.15 -1.87
N ALA A 34 1.79 9.13 -2.54
CA ALA A 34 2.55 8.07 -1.88
C ALA A 34 3.82 8.60 -1.19
N LEU A 35 4.55 9.52 -1.86
CA LEU A 35 5.73 10.16 -1.27
C LEU A 35 5.37 10.92 0.00
N ASP A 36 4.31 11.71 -0.02
CA ASP A 36 3.87 12.50 1.14
C ASP A 36 3.41 11.59 2.29
N THR A 37 2.68 10.52 1.99
CA THR A 37 2.27 9.51 2.96
C THR A 37 3.46 8.80 3.60
N LEU A 38 4.45 8.37 2.82
CA LEU A 38 5.64 7.70 3.33
C LEU A 38 6.51 8.63 4.18
N ILE A 39 6.58 9.92 3.84
CA ILE A 39 7.25 10.93 4.66
C ILE A 39 6.50 11.13 5.98
N ASP A 40 5.16 11.17 5.96
CA ASP A 40 4.34 11.31 7.16
C ASP A 40 4.52 10.12 8.12
N ILE A 41 4.49 8.90 7.60
CA ILE A 41 4.78 7.67 8.35
C ILE A 41 6.17 7.75 9.02
N GLU A 42 7.18 8.18 8.26
CA GLU A 42 8.56 8.17 8.75
C GLU A 42 8.84 9.29 9.77
N ARG A 43 8.38 10.52 9.52
CA ARG A 43 8.63 11.70 10.36
C ARG A 43 7.73 11.77 11.56
N ASN A 44 6.44 11.58 11.36
CA ASN A 44 5.42 11.79 12.39
C ASN A 44 5.08 10.50 13.14
N LYS A 45 5.75 9.38 12.78
CA LYS A 45 5.51 8.06 13.40
C LYS A 45 4.06 7.62 13.29
N LYS A 46 3.37 8.10 12.25
CA LYS A 46 1.98 7.75 12.00
C LYS A 46 1.88 6.29 11.59
N LEU A 47 0.86 5.60 12.09
CA LEU A 47 0.60 4.22 11.71
C LEU A 47 0.29 4.16 10.21
N SER A 48 0.92 3.22 9.50
CA SER A 48 0.84 3.14 8.04
C SER A 48 -0.59 2.98 7.52
N HIS A 49 -1.38 2.11 8.15
CA HIS A 49 -2.77 1.89 7.76
C HIS A 49 -3.64 3.16 7.94
N ILE A 50 -3.38 3.98 8.96
CA ILE A 50 -4.08 5.25 9.16
C ILE A 50 -3.69 6.25 8.09
N ALA A 51 -2.38 6.44 7.85
CA ALA A 51 -1.89 7.40 6.86
C ALA A 51 -2.37 7.05 5.43
N ILE A 52 -2.33 5.77 5.08
CA ILE A 52 -2.81 5.25 3.79
C ILE A 52 -4.33 5.43 3.67
N GLY A 53 -5.08 5.06 4.71
CA GLY A 53 -6.55 5.17 4.74
C GLY A 53 -7.04 6.59 4.57
N GLU A 54 -6.46 7.57 5.26
CA GLU A 54 -6.82 8.98 5.12
C GLU A 54 -6.57 9.51 3.71
N THR A 55 -5.46 9.14 3.09
CA THR A 55 -5.17 9.54 1.69
C THR A 55 -6.14 8.89 0.72
N LEU A 56 -6.49 7.62 0.91
CA LEU A 56 -7.51 6.94 0.10
C LEU A 56 -8.89 7.57 0.25
N MET A 57 -9.27 8.01 1.45
CA MET A 57 -10.52 8.73 1.67
C MET A 57 -10.55 10.06 0.92
N ARG A 58 -9.46 10.83 0.94
CA ARG A 58 -9.36 12.08 0.17
C ARG A 58 -9.46 11.85 -1.33
N ASN A 59 -8.92 10.74 -1.82
CA ASN A 59 -8.83 10.37 -3.24
C ASN A 59 -9.84 9.28 -3.65
N GLN A 60 -10.98 9.15 -2.93
CA GLN A 60 -11.97 8.08 -3.18
C GLN A 60 -12.61 8.12 -4.57
N PHE A 61 -12.59 9.28 -5.25
CA PHE A 61 -13.14 9.47 -6.58
C PHE A 61 -12.16 9.11 -7.70
N GLU A 62 -10.88 8.89 -7.39
CA GLU A 62 -9.89 8.46 -8.37
C GLU A 62 -10.17 7.03 -8.85
N LYS A 63 -9.63 6.67 -10.01
CA LYS A 63 -9.83 5.34 -10.60
C LYS A 63 -9.33 4.22 -9.66
N LYS A 64 -10.02 3.08 -9.67
CA LYS A 64 -9.64 1.89 -8.88
C LYS A 64 -8.17 1.51 -9.08
N ALA A 65 -7.68 1.53 -10.33
CA ALA A 65 -6.29 1.21 -10.65
C ALA A 65 -5.29 2.18 -10.01
N ASP A 66 -5.59 3.48 -9.99
CA ASP A 66 -4.73 4.50 -9.40
C ASP A 66 -4.67 4.37 -7.88
N ARG A 67 -5.81 4.09 -7.22
CA ARG A 67 -5.86 3.79 -5.79
C ARG A 67 -5.13 2.50 -5.43
N ALA A 68 -5.30 1.45 -6.23
CA ALA A 68 -4.59 0.18 -6.03
C ALA A 68 -3.07 0.35 -6.20
N PHE A 69 -2.64 1.10 -7.20
CA PHE A 69 -1.23 1.46 -7.40
C PHE A 69 -0.66 2.20 -6.18
N TYR A 70 -1.37 3.22 -5.68
CA TYR A 70 -0.98 3.98 -4.49
C TYR A 70 -0.85 3.07 -3.26
N THR A 71 -1.87 2.25 -3.00
CA THR A 71 -1.89 1.33 -1.85
C THR A 71 -0.72 0.35 -1.93
N ARG A 72 -0.57 -0.33 -3.07
CA ARG A 72 0.52 -1.28 -3.29
C ARG A 72 1.90 -0.65 -3.10
N LEU A 73 2.08 0.58 -3.56
CA LEU A 73 3.35 1.30 -3.44
C LEU A 73 3.66 1.67 -1.98
N CYS A 74 2.68 2.20 -1.23
CA CYS A 74 2.87 2.59 0.17
C CYS A 74 3.07 1.39 1.09
N GLU A 75 2.22 0.39 0.98
CA GLU A 75 2.30 -0.84 1.76
C GLU A 75 3.62 -1.57 1.48
N GLY A 76 3.93 -1.81 0.22
CA GLY A 76 5.12 -2.57 -0.14
C GLY A 76 6.43 -1.87 0.20
N VAL A 77 6.52 -0.55 0.10
CA VAL A 77 7.69 0.21 0.58
C VAL A 77 7.82 0.09 2.10
N THR A 78 6.71 0.08 2.84
CA THR A 78 6.70 -0.04 4.29
C THR A 78 7.09 -1.45 4.73
N GLU A 79 6.51 -2.46 4.12
CA GLU A 79 6.76 -3.88 4.39
C GLU A 79 8.21 -4.28 4.08
N ARG A 80 8.73 -3.82 2.94
CA ARG A 80 10.07 -4.20 2.48
C ARG A 80 11.15 -3.17 2.79
N LYS A 81 10.91 -2.28 3.75
CA LYS A 81 11.78 -1.15 4.07
C LYS A 81 13.22 -1.56 4.37
N ILE A 82 13.43 -2.61 5.18
CA ILE A 82 14.77 -3.07 5.60
C ILE A 82 15.51 -3.66 4.40
N TYR A 83 14.83 -4.49 3.62
CA TYR A 83 15.40 -5.06 2.40
C TYR A 83 15.75 -3.98 1.37
N LEU A 84 14.85 -3.02 1.14
CA LEU A 84 15.10 -1.91 0.22
C LEU A 84 16.29 -1.06 0.65
N ASP A 85 16.41 -0.75 1.95
CA ASP A 85 17.55 0.01 2.46
C ASP A 85 18.86 -0.76 2.27
N TYR A 86 18.88 -2.07 2.51
CA TYR A 86 20.05 -2.92 2.28
C TYR A 86 20.51 -2.88 0.82
N ILE A 87 19.59 -3.07 -0.12
CA ILE A 87 19.88 -3.02 -1.56
C ILE A 87 20.37 -1.62 -1.97
N LEU A 88 19.68 -0.57 -1.51
CA LEU A 88 20.03 0.81 -1.85
C LEU A 88 21.38 1.23 -1.24
N ASP A 89 21.70 0.80 -0.03
CA ASP A 89 22.98 1.05 0.62
C ASP A 89 24.14 0.41 -0.13
N HIS A 90 23.91 -0.75 -0.76
CA HIS A 90 24.93 -1.40 -1.60
C HIS A 90 25.30 -0.58 -2.85
N TYR A 91 24.30 0.06 -3.48
CA TYR A 91 24.49 0.82 -4.72
C TYR A 91 24.71 2.32 -4.49
N SER A 92 24.55 2.80 -3.27
CA SER A 92 24.65 4.21 -2.92
C SER A 92 25.95 4.52 -2.18
N LYS A 93 26.66 5.58 -2.60
CA LYS A 93 27.81 6.10 -1.84
C LYS A 93 27.41 6.71 -0.48
N THR A 94 26.14 7.08 -0.33
CA THR A 94 25.60 7.66 0.91
C THR A 94 24.59 6.72 1.51
N PRO A 95 24.82 6.18 2.71
CA PRO A 95 23.87 5.28 3.38
C PRO A 95 22.47 5.90 3.51
N MET A 96 21.44 5.08 3.36
CA MET A 96 20.03 5.54 3.42
C MET A 96 19.72 6.26 4.73
N LYS A 97 20.28 5.84 5.85
CA LYS A 97 20.15 6.52 7.15
C LYS A 97 20.66 7.97 7.17
N LYS A 98 21.62 8.32 6.31
CA LYS A 98 22.19 9.67 6.17
C LYS A 98 21.47 10.51 5.11
N CYS A 99 20.64 9.93 4.27
CA CYS A 99 19.86 10.62 3.27
C CYS A 99 18.73 11.45 3.94
N LYS A 100 18.41 12.61 3.34
CA LYS A 100 17.23 13.39 3.74
C LYS A 100 15.98 12.52 3.57
N PRO A 101 14.97 12.60 4.47
CA PRO A 101 13.79 11.74 4.43
C PRO A 101 13.10 11.68 3.06
N LEU A 102 12.93 12.81 2.39
CA LEU A 102 12.33 12.87 1.05
C LEU A 102 13.13 12.06 0.03
N ILE A 103 14.46 12.23 0.00
CA ILE A 103 15.33 11.50 -0.95
C ILE A 103 15.31 10.00 -0.65
N ARG A 104 15.35 9.61 0.61
CA ARG A 104 15.27 8.23 1.06
C ARG A 104 13.92 7.59 0.65
N SER A 105 12.81 8.28 0.87
CA SER A 105 11.49 7.80 0.42
C SER A 105 11.40 7.68 -1.09
N LEU A 106 11.94 8.63 -1.86
CA LEU A 106 11.99 8.55 -3.32
C LEU A 106 12.81 7.35 -3.82
N LEU A 107 13.97 7.10 -3.20
CA LEU A 107 14.81 5.95 -3.56
C LEU A 107 14.11 4.63 -3.24
N ARG A 108 13.48 4.51 -2.06
CA ARG A 108 12.70 3.32 -1.69
C ARG A 108 11.52 3.10 -2.65
N MET A 109 10.77 4.15 -2.98
CA MET A 109 9.66 4.08 -3.93
C MET A 109 10.11 3.67 -5.33
N GLY A 110 11.23 4.23 -5.81
CA GLY A 110 11.82 3.88 -7.09
C GLY A 110 12.28 2.42 -7.11
N ALA A 111 13.02 2.00 -6.07
CA ALA A 111 13.49 0.63 -5.94
C ALA A 111 12.33 -0.38 -5.83
N TYR A 112 11.29 -0.08 -5.06
CA TYR A 112 10.13 -0.94 -4.95
C TYR A 112 9.39 -1.10 -6.30
N GLN A 113 9.22 -0.02 -7.05
CA GLN A 113 8.62 -0.08 -8.39
C GLN A 113 9.46 -0.92 -9.36
N ILE A 114 10.79 -0.81 -9.33
CA ILE A 114 11.71 -1.56 -10.20
C ILE A 114 11.72 -3.05 -9.86
N LEU A 115 11.69 -3.40 -8.56
CA LEU A 115 11.90 -4.78 -8.10
C LEU A 115 10.60 -5.58 -7.91
N PHE A 116 9.48 -4.92 -7.57
CA PHE A 116 8.27 -5.60 -7.09
C PHE A 116 6.97 -5.18 -7.78
N MET A 117 7.02 -4.23 -8.72
CA MET A 117 5.83 -3.78 -9.45
C MET A 117 6.05 -3.92 -10.96
N ASP A 118 4.96 -4.16 -11.68
CA ASP A 118 4.96 -4.15 -13.14
C ASP A 118 4.95 -2.71 -13.66
N VAL A 119 6.07 -2.02 -13.44
CA VAL A 119 6.31 -0.65 -13.88
C VAL A 119 7.58 -0.62 -14.73
N ARG A 120 7.52 0.05 -15.88
CA ARG A 120 8.72 0.22 -16.72
C ARG A 120 9.84 0.89 -15.93
N ASP A 121 11.02 0.29 -15.89
CA ASP A 121 12.19 0.78 -15.14
C ASP A 121 12.49 2.26 -15.44
N ALA A 122 12.44 2.63 -16.74
CA ALA A 122 12.64 4.02 -17.16
C ALA A 122 11.60 4.99 -16.55
N ALA A 123 10.34 4.56 -16.42
CA ALA A 123 9.28 5.37 -15.81
C ALA A 123 9.51 5.52 -14.29
N ALA A 124 9.88 4.45 -13.59
CA ALA A 124 10.20 4.52 -12.16
C ALA A 124 11.35 5.52 -11.88
N CYS A 125 12.42 5.47 -12.69
CA CYS A 125 13.54 6.38 -12.57
C CYS A 125 13.16 7.84 -12.90
N SER A 126 12.48 8.08 -14.03
CA SER A 126 12.12 9.43 -14.47
C SER A 126 11.14 10.13 -13.54
N GLU A 127 10.17 9.40 -13.00
CA GLU A 127 9.21 9.95 -12.05
C GLU A 127 9.86 10.29 -10.70
N ALA A 128 10.75 9.44 -10.18
CA ALA A 128 11.51 9.75 -8.97
C ALA A 128 12.35 11.03 -9.13
N VAL A 129 13.03 11.20 -10.28
CA VAL A 129 13.78 12.41 -10.62
C VAL A 129 12.88 13.64 -10.74
N SER A 130 11.73 13.49 -11.40
CA SER A 130 10.72 14.56 -11.55
C SER A 130 10.21 15.02 -10.19
N LEU A 131 9.84 14.09 -9.31
CA LEU A 131 9.38 14.39 -7.95
C LEU A 131 10.48 15.05 -7.12
N ALA A 132 11.74 14.61 -7.22
CA ALA A 132 12.85 15.28 -6.54
C ALA A 132 12.97 16.76 -6.96
N LYS A 133 12.86 17.06 -8.25
CA LYS A 133 12.90 18.43 -8.78
C LYS A 133 11.68 19.24 -8.31
N LYS A 134 10.46 18.69 -8.45
CA LYS A 134 9.21 19.35 -8.03
C LYS A 134 9.19 19.68 -6.53
N ARG A 135 9.87 18.89 -5.70
CA ARG A 135 9.94 19.08 -4.25
C ARG A 135 11.16 19.92 -3.80
N GLY A 136 11.83 20.61 -4.72
CA GLY A 136 12.95 21.50 -4.40
C GLY A 136 14.31 20.82 -4.20
N PHE A 137 14.42 19.53 -4.52
CA PHE A 137 15.66 18.76 -4.41
C PHE A 137 16.34 18.53 -5.76
N GLY A 138 16.22 19.49 -6.69
CA GLY A 138 16.78 19.39 -8.02
C GLY A 138 18.29 19.09 -8.05
N ARG A 139 19.07 19.62 -7.10
CA ARG A 139 20.51 19.33 -6.97
C ARG A 139 20.83 17.87 -6.64
N LEU A 140 19.89 17.14 -6.02
CA LEU A 140 20.02 15.73 -5.69
C LEU A 140 19.35 14.79 -6.70
N SER A 141 18.73 15.34 -7.75
CA SER A 141 18.05 14.55 -8.77
C SER A 141 19.01 13.64 -9.55
N GLY A 142 20.25 14.10 -9.78
CA GLY A 142 21.32 13.29 -10.38
C GLY A 142 21.73 12.10 -9.51
N PHE A 143 21.81 12.30 -8.19
CA PHE A 143 22.06 11.23 -7.23
C PHE A 143 20.94 10.18 -7.25
N VAL A 144 19.67 10.60 -7.17
CA VAL A 144 18.52 9.70 -7.25
C VAL A 144 18.54 8.89 -8.55
N ASN A 145 18.78 9.55 -9.69
CA ASN A 145 18.85 8.88 -10.98
C ASN A 145 20.01 7.87 -11.05
N GLY A 146 21.19 8.24 -10.54
CA GLY A 146 22.38 7.39 -10.56
C GLY A 146 22.15 6.09 -9.78
N VAL A 147 21.62 6.18 -8.55
CA VAL A 147 21.35 5.01 -7.70
C VAL A 147 20.30 4.11 -8.36
N LEU A 148 19.17 4.67 -8.81
CA LEU A 148 18.10 3.86 -9.41
C LEU A 148 18.51 3.23 -10.74
N ARG A 149 19.26 3.92 -11.59
CA ARG A 149 19.78 3.33 -12.83
C ARG A 149 20.80 2.22 -12.58
N THR A 150 21.61 2.34 -11.53
CA THR A 150 22.52 1.25 -11.14
C THR A 150 21.70 0.06 -10.68
N LEU A 151 20.67 0.25 -9.87
CA LEU A 151 19.74 -0.81 -9.47
C LEU A 151 19.09 -1.50 -10.68
N VAL A 152 18.61 -0.75 -11.67
CA VAL A 152 18.03 -1.32 -12.90
C VAL A 152 19.03 -2.21 -13.64
N ARG A 153 20.28 -1.78 -13.75
CA ARG A 153 21.31 -2.55 -14.43
C ARG A 153 21.67 -3.85 -13.72
N GLU A 154 21.66 -3.81 -12.38
CA GLU A 154 22.07 -4.93 -11.52
C GLU A 154 20.88 -5.76 -10.98
N LYS A 155 19.64 -5.51 -11.43
CA LYS A 155 18.44 -6.11 -10.84
C LYS A 155 18.39 -7.65 -10.89
N GLU A 156 19.10 -8.24 -11.85
CA GLU A 156 19.21 -9.70 -11.98
C GLU A 156 20.31 -10.29 -11.04
N ASN A 157 21.18 -9.45 -10.48
CA ASN A 157 22.28 -9.84 -9.62
C ASN A 157 22.28 -9.03 -8.32
N LEU A 158 21.18 -9.03 -7.61
CA LEU A 158 21.05 -8.30 -6.35
C LEU A 158 21.97 -8.85 -5.26
N PRO A 159 22.52 -7.98 -4.39
CA PRO A 159 23.34 -8.42 -3.28
C PRO A 159 22.52 -9.31 -2.33
N VAL A 160 23.09 -10.43 -1.97
CA VAL A 160 22.49 -11.38 -1.01
C VAL A 160 23.07 -11.10 0.38
N PRO A 161 22.25 -11.03 1.43
CA PRO A 161 22.76 -10.89 2.80
C PRO A 161 23.68 -12.02 3.22
N ASP A 162 24.65 -11.72 4.09
CA ASP A 162 25.61 -12.73 4.59
C ASP A 162 24.86 -13.79 5.43
N LYS A 163 25.02 -15.06 5.03
CA LYS A 163 24.40 -16.22 5.68
C LYS A 163 25.08 -16.64 6.98
N LYS A 164 26.22 -16.05 7.33
CA LYS A 164 26.94 -16.37 8.58
C LYS A 164 26.22 -15.88 9.83
N ASP A 165 25.44 -14.82 9.71
CA ASP A 165 24.62 -14.25 10.78
C ASP A 165 23.15 -14.51 10.45
N ASP A 166 22.58 -15.58 11.01
CA ASP A 166 21.22 -16.00 10.74
C ASP A 166 20.19 -14.92 11.07
N VAL A 167 20.40 -14.17 12.15
CA VAL A 167 19.48 -13.10 12.56
C VAL A 167 19.46 -11.97 11.54
N LYS A 168 20.62 -11.50 11.10
CA LYS A 168 20.71 -10.47 10.07
C LYS A 168 20.24 -10.96 8.71
N TYR A 169 20.59 -12.18 8.35
CA TYR A 169 20.14 -12.78 7.10
C TYR A 169 18.61 -12.79 7.02
N VAL A 170 17.94 -13.32 8.04
CA VAL A 170 16.47 -13.39 8.12
C VAL A 170 15.87 -11.99 8.18
N SER A 171 16.42 -11.09 9.01
CA SER A 171 15.97 -9.71 9.14
C SER A 171 15.95 -8.98 7.80
N ILE A 172 17.04 -9.04 7.05
CA ILE A 172 17.16 -8.36 5.76
C ILE A 172 16.29 -9.04 4.71
N THR A 173 16.37 -10.37 4.58
CA THR A 173 15.66 -11.13 3.53
C THR A 173 14.15 -10.94 3.61
N TYR A 174 13.59 -10.99 4.81
CA TYR A 174 12.15 -10.89 5.05
C TYR A 174 11.70 -9.50 5.51
N SER A 175 12.66 -8.55 5.60
CA SER A 175 12.39 -7.16 6.01
C SER A 175 11.74 -7.02 7.39
N VAL A 176 12.15 -7.83 8.34
CA VAL A 176 11.68 -7.83 9.73
C VAL A 176 12.77 -7.29 10.67
N PRO A 177 12.41 -6.63 11.79
CA PRO A 177 13.41 -6.14 12.74
C PRO A 177 14.28 -7.28 13.33
N GLU A 178 15.59 -7.02 13.54
CA GLU A 178 16.52 -8.03 14.07
C GLU A 178 16.05 -8.64 15.39
N TRP A 179 15.47 -7.84 16.29
CA TRP A 179 14.95 -8.36 17.56
C TRP A 179 13.85 -9.42 17.37
N LEU A 180 12.97 -9.22 16.37
CA LEU A 180 11.91 -10.16 16.06
C LEU A 180 12.45 -11.41 15.36
N SER A 181 13.41 -11.23 14.44
CA SER A 181 14.12 -12.36 13.82
C SER A 181 14.80 -13.24 14.88
N LYS A 182 15.51 -12.60 15.83
CA LYS A 182 16.17 -13.31 16.93
C LYS A 182 15.15 -14.08 17.78
N LEU A 183 14.08 -13.45 18.22
CA LEU A 183 13.03 -14.05 19.04
C LEU A 183 12.44 -15.31 18.39
N ILE A 184 12.06 -15.21 17.11
CA ILE A 184 11.41 -16.31 16.39
C ILE A 184 12.41 -17.44 16.09
N ILE A 185 13.67 -17.12 15.75
CA ILE A 185 14.71 -18.12 15.55
C ILE A 185 15.00 -18.89 16.86
N GLU A 186 15.07 -18.20 17.99
CA GLU A 186 15.28 -18.83 19.32
C GLU A 186 14.12 -19.76 19.70
N GLN A 187 12.89 -19.42 19.36
CA GLN A 187 11.69 -20.21 19.71
C GLN A 187 11.43 -21.39 18.76
N TYR A 188 11.62 -21.21 17.46
CA TYR A 188 11.16 -22.15 16.44
C TYR A 188 12.26 -22.68 15.51
N GLY A 189 13.49 -22.22 15.69
CA GLY A 189 14.60 -22.51 14.78
C GLY A 189 14.56 -21.72 13.48
N LYS A 190 15.68 -21.69 12.76
CA LYS A 190 15.87 -20.88 11.55
C LYS A 190 14.90 -21.24 10.43
N GLU A 191 14.75 -22.53 10.11
CA GLU A 191 13.87 -22.97 9.00
C GLU A 191 12.40 -22.58 9.21
N SER A 192 11.92 -22.73 10.45
CA SER A 192 10.55 -22.33 10.81
C SER A 192 10.40 -20.81 10.76
N ALA A 193 11.39 -20.06 11.24
CA ALA A 193 11.40 -18.62 11.19
C ALA A 193 11.33 -18.09 9.73
N GLU A 194 12.09 -18.67 8.82
CA GLU A 194 12.06 -18.32 7.39
C GLU A 194 10.67 -18.58 6.79
N LYS A 195 10.02 -19.71 7.09
CA LYS A 195 8.66 -20.02 6.63
C LYS A 195 7.62 -19.03 7.19
N ILE A 196 7.73 -18.73 8.50
CA ILE A 196 6.84 -17.77 9.17
C ILE A 196 6.97 -16.39 8.51
N PHE A 197 8.19 -15.87 8.34
CA PHE A 197 8.38 -14.54 7.76
C PHE A 197 8.11 -14.49 6.25
N ALA A 198 8.33 -15.59 5.51
CA ALA A 198 7.91 -15.68 4.12
C ALA A 198 6.40 -15.52 3.99
N SER A 199 5.62 -16.15 4.87
CA SER A 199 4.16 -16.04 4.87
C SER A 199 3.64 -14.63 5.17
N PHE A 200 4.42 -13.77 5.85
CA PHE A 200 4.05 -12.37 6.09
C PHE A 200 4.09 -11.51 4.81
N LEU A 201 4.88 -11.94 3.83
CA LEU A 201 5.05 -11.24 2.55
C LEU A 201 4.07 -11.71 1.47
N GLU A 202 3.27 -12.73 1.77
CA GLU A 202 2.23 -13.23 0.87
C GLU A 202 0.98 -12.35 0.94
N ALA A 203 0.37 -12.13 -0.22
CA ALA A 203 -0.91 -11.42 -0.28
C ALA A 203 -2.00 -12.30 0.34
N ARG A 204 -2.62 -11.82 1.41
CA ARG A 204 -3.74 -12.51 2.06
C ARG A 204 -5.07 -11.95 1.57
N PRO A 205 -6.06 -12.81 1.34
CA PRO A 205 -7.42 -12.37 1.06
C PRO A 205 -8.00 -11.65 2.29
N LEU A 206 -8.95 -10.76 2.05
CA LEU A 206 -9.65 -10.08 3.12
C LEU A 206 -10.64 -11.04 3.77
N THR A 207 -10.46 -11.33 5.06
CA THR A 207 -11.36 -12.20 5.81
C THR A 207 -12.41 -11.38 6.55
N ILE A 208 -13.65 -11.87 6.55
CA ILE A 208 -14.79 -11.24 7.22
C ILE A 208 -15.49 -12.24 8.14
N ARG A 209 -16.14 -11.70 9.17
CA ARG A 209 -17.01 -12.42 10.07
C ARG A 209 -18.46 -11.96 9.89
N THR A 210 -19.36 -12.89 9.64
CA THR A 210 -20.79 -12.61 9.61
C THR A 210 -21.29 -12.17 10.98
N ASN A 211 -22.10 -11.14 11.01
CA ASN A 211 -22.78 -10.70 12.22
C ASN A 211 -24.10 -11.47 12.35
N LEU A 212 -24.05 -12.58 13.08
CA LEU A 212 -25.18 -13.50 13.25
C LEU A 212 -26.40 -12.86 13.94
N SER A 213 -26.25 -11.70 14.59
CA SER A 213 -27.39 -10.95 15.14
C SER A 213 -28.18 -10.17 14.08
N LYS A 214 -27.67 -10.07 12.82
CA LYS A 214 -28.28 -9.26 11.76
C LYS A 214 -28.57 -10.01 10.48
N THR A 215 -27.91 -11.13 10.23
CA THR A 215 -28.06 -11.92 9.01
C THR A 215 -27.52 -13.34 9.22
N THR A 216 -27.86 -14.25 8.32
CA THR A 216 -27.24 -15.58 8.26
C THR A 216 -26.03 -15.58 7.31
N PRO A 217 -25.11 -16.55 7.42
CA PRO A 217 -24.00 -16.69 6.48
C PRO A 217 -24.48 -16.82 5.03
N GLU A 218 -25.53 -17.59 4.78
CA GLU A 218 -26.09 -17.85 3.45
C GLU A 218 -26.69 -16.59 2.81
N GLU A 219 -27.41 -15.79 3.61
CA GLU A 219 -27.97 -14.51 3.15
C GLU A 219 -26.87 -13.51 2.85
N LEU A 220 -25.82 -13.46 3.69
CA LEU A 220 -24.67 -12.57 3.48
C LEU A 220 -23.89 -12.96 2.22
N GLU A 221 -23.61 -14.25 2.02
CA GLU A 221 -22.90 -14.77 0.83
C GLU A 221 -23.63 -14.31 -0.44
N LYS A 222 -24.93 -14.55 -0.51
CA LYS A 222 -25.78 -14.16 -1.64
C LYS A 222 -25.77 -12.65 -1.88
N GLU A 223 -25.94 -11.83 -0.83
CA GLU A 223 -25.94 -10.37 -0.95
C GLU A 223 -24.59 -9.82 -1.45
N LEU A 224 -23.48 -10.42 -1.03
CA LEU A 224 -22.14 -10.05 -1.48
C LEU A 224 -21.88 -10.44 -2.93
N GLU A 225 -22.32 -11.63 -3.34
CA GLU A 225 -22.21 -12.10 -4.74
C GLU A 225 -23.05 -11.23 -5.68
N GLU A 226 -24.27 -10.86 -5.30
CA GLU A 226 -25.13 -9.94 -6.04
C GLU A 226 -24.48 -8.55 -6.18
N ALA A 227 -23.67 -8.15 -5.19
CA ALA A 227 -22.88 -6.92 -5.25
C ALA A 227 -21.57 -7.05 -6.08
N GLY A 228 -21.32 -8.21 -6.70
CA GLY A 228 -20.14 -8.49 -7.54
C GLY A 228 -18.86 -8.79 -6.74
N VAL A 229 -18.97 -9.10 -5.46
CA VAL A 229 -17.88 -9.53 -4.59
C VAL A 229 -17.68 -11.03 -4.76
N LYS A 230 -16.45 -11.47 -4.93
CA LYS A 230 -16.13 -12.90 -4.90
C LYS A 230 -16.05 -13.34 -3.45
N VAL A 231 -16.81 -14.35 -3.08
CA VAL A 231 -16.90 -14.91 -1.72
C VAL A 231 -16.41 -16.35 -1.73
N GLU A 232 -15.60 -16.71 -0.73
CA GLU A 232 -15.15 -18.08 -0.49
C GLU A 232 -15.32 -18.37 0.99
N LYS A 233 -15.73 -19.59 1.35
CA LYS A 233 -15.93 -20.00 2.75
C LYS A 233 -14.60 -20.02 3.50
N GLY A 234 -14.63 -19.67 4.78
CA GLY A 234 -13.51 -19.84 5.69
C GLY A 234 -13.14 -21.31 5.88
N ASN A 235 -11.96 -21.55 6.47
CA ASN A 235 -11.45 -22.90 6.63
C ASN A 235 -11.96 -23.59 7.90
N TYR A 236 -12.33 -22.82 8.93
CA TYR A 236 -12.61 -23.35 10.26
C TYR A 236 -13.99 -23.01 10.79
N LEU A 237 -14.54 -21.87 10.41
CA LEU A 237 -15.76 -21.35 10.99
C LEU A 237 -16.85 -21.14 9.92
N PRO A 238 -18.09 -21.63 10.13
CA PRO A 238 -19.14 -21.57 9.12
C PRO A 238 -19.65 -20.13 8.82
N TYR A 239 -19.34 -19.18 9.69
CA TYR A 239 -19.71 -17.78 9.55
C TYR A 239 -18.54 -16.89 9.11
N ALA A 240 -17.40 -17.49 8.79
CA ALA A 240 -16.23 -16.80 8.24
C ALA A 240 -16.19 -16.93 6.72
N PHE A 241 -15.86 -15.83 6.04
CA PHE A 241 -15.64 -15.81 4.60
C PHE A 241 -14.36 -15.06 4.26
N THR A 242 -13.72 -15.46 3.16
CA THR A 242 -12.72 -14.65 2.47
C THR A 242 -13.35 -13.96 1.28
N ILE A 243 -13.07 -12.67 1.11
CA ILE A 243 -13.67 -11.88 0.05
C ILE A 243 -12.62 -11.21 -0.82
N SER A 244 -12.91 -11.12 -2.11
CA SER A 244 -12.04 -10.50 -3.10
C SER A 244 -12.85 -9.75 -4.17
N ASN A 245 -12.17 -9.15 -5.14
CA ASN A 245 -12.78 -8.31 -6.17
C ASN A 245 -13.49 -7.05 -5.63
N LEU A 246 -13.05 -6.54 -4.48
CA LEU A 246 -13.60 -5.34 -3.87
C LEU A 246 -13.15 -4.08 -4.60
N ASN A 247 -14.05 -3.09 -4.73
CA ASN A 247 -13.69 -1.74 -5.14
C ASN A 247 -13.41 -0.86 -3.91
N TYR A 248 -14.38 -0.78 -3.01
CA TYR A 248 -14.30 -0.02 -1.76
C TYR A 248 -15.32 -0.59 -0.77
N LEU A 249 -14.85 -1.04 0.38
CA LEU A 249 -15.66 -1.72 1.39
C LEU A 249 -16.86 -0.88 1.85
N GLY A 250 -16.66 0.42 2.06
CA GLY A 250 -17.72 1.35 2.47
C GLY A 250 -18.85 1.55 1.45
N LYS A 251 -18.72 1.07 0.20
CA LYS A 251 -19.84 1.08 -0.78
C LYS A 251 -20.73 -0.14 -0.66
N ILE A 252 -20.30 -1.19 0.03
CA ILE A 252 -21.10 -2.41 0.21
C ILE A 252 -22.20 -2.13 1.24
N ALA A 253 -23.45 -2.37 0.85
CA ALA A 253 -24.62 -2.12 1.70
C ALA A 253 -24.55 -2.95 2.98
N ALA A 254 -24.25 -4.24 2.88
CA ALA A 254 -24.09 -5.15 4.01
C ALA A 254 -23.05 -4.68 5.03
N PHE A 255 -21.93 -4.09 4.57
CA PHE A 255 -20.92 -3.51 5.47
C PHE A 255 -21.46 -2.30 6.25
N ARG A 256 -22.11 -1.37 5.55
CA ARG A 256 -22.71 -0.17 6.19
C ARG A 256 -23.81 -0.51 7.18
N GLN A 257 -24.55 -1.59 6.94
CA GLN A 257 -25.58 -2.10 7.82
C GLN A 257 -25.00 -2.91 8.99
N GLY A 258 -23.69 -3.18 8.98
CA GLY A 258 -23.01 -3.96 10.00
C GLY A 258 -23.38 -5.44 10.00
N LYS A 259 -23.75 -5.99 8.83
CA LYS A 259 -24.02 -7.43 8.65
C LYS A 259 -22.75 -8.27 8.70
N PHE A 260 -21.58 -7.65 8.52
CA PHE A 260 -20.29 -8.29 8.72
C PHE A 260 -19.23 -7.31 9.22
N ALA A 261 -18.17 -7.85 9.79
CA ALA A 261 -16.96 -7.12 10.20
C ALA A 261 -15.72 -7.73 9.54
N VAL A 262 -14.71 -6.90 9.26
CA VAL A 262 -13.40 -7.39 8.83
C VAL A 262 -12.69 -7.95 10.04
N GLN A 263 -12.35 -9.23 10.00
CA GLN A 263 -11.68 -9.92 11.09
C GLN A 263 -11.04 -11.20 10.56
N ASP A 264 -9.76 -11.43 10.89
CA ASP A 264 -9.09 -12.68 10.55
C ASP A 264 -9.75 -13.89 11.24
N GLU A 265 -9.80 -15.02 10.53
CA GLU A 265 -10.42 -16.24 11.03
C GLU A 265 -9.72 -16.77 12.28
N SER A 266 -8.41 -16.59 12.41
CA SER A 266 -7.65 -16.93 13.62
C SER A 266 -8.18 -16.18 14.87
N SER A 267 -8.49 -14.89 14.72
CA SER A 267 -9.09 -14.09 15.81
C SER A 267 -10.53 -14.52 16.13
N GLN A 268 -11.29 -14.92 15.11
CA GLN A 268 -12.63 -15.47 15.30
C GLN A 268 -12.58 -16.82 16.04
N LEU A 269 -11.63 -17.67 15.65
CA LEU A 269 -11.41 -18.99 16.24
C LEU A 269 -11.03 -18.91 17.72
N ALA A 270 -10.21 -17.92 18.10
CA ALA A 270 -9.86 -17.71 19.51
C ALA A 270 -11.08 -17.45 20.39
N VAL A 271 -12.04 -16.65 19.88
CA VAL A 271 -13.32 -16.39 20.58
C VAL A 271 -14.21 -17.64 20.62
N ALA A 272 -14.28 -18.39 19.50
CA ALA A 272 -15.06 -19.61 19.43
C ALA A 272 -14.54 -20.69 20.40
N ILE A 273 -13.21 -20.84 20.54
CA ILE A 273 -12.58 -21.78 21.47
C ILE A 273 -12.79 -21.33 22.93
N ALA A 274 -12.80 -20.03 23.19
CA ALA A 274 -13.03 -19.52 24.54
C ALA A 274 -14.46 -19.75 25.05
N ASP A 275 -15.39 -20.12 24.15
CA ASP A 275 -16.80 -20.47 24.45
C ASP A 275 -17.48 -19.43 25.40
N ILE A 276 -17.30 -18.17 25.08
CA ILE A 276 -17.88 -17.07 25.86
C ILE A 276 -19.34 -16.93 25.49
N ASN A 277 -20.23 -17.36 26.40
CA ASN A 277 -21.70 -17.22 26.31
C ASN A 277 -22.18 -15.91 26.93
#